data_c7c67a8739c96bce79b9fb4d1c31ffe8
#
_entry.id   c7c67a8739c96bce79b9fb4d1c31ffe8
#
_cell.length_a   1.000
_cell.length_b   1.000
_cell.length_c   1.000
_cell.angle_alpha   90.00
_cell.angle_beta   90.00
_cell.angle_gamma   90.00
#
_symmetry.space_group_name_H-M   'P 1'
#
loop_
_entity.id
_entity.type
_entity.pdbx_description
1 polymer ?
#
loop_
_entity_poly.entity_id
_entity_poly.type
_entity_poly.pdbx_seq_one_letter_code
_entity_poly.pdbx_strand_id
1 'polypeptide(L)'
;MIKKILRKIGMDGCVCNLPSGFHASVVLVEKEGWQKVVKIISKDCLRTKKSARLLAEDIVAYYQALKNIGVITPENDIRIIKNGQRYDLVIISPFCGHNVSSRIRSGTEKECLDTISSILAIVKRFFLHPVSSDSSELVCGLDPKPDNFTLDRAGQMHYVDLMPPRYRKDGRAIVEFPPPSSPAGYDLAYFRHFDSRGILLVLRTQLCRIRHDLRPQILELLTDFSRGFNNPCLKDYFDDFPGERFISAGPSERKEIIERLGDEDIYLIRDIATQVACENPLHFDRGWIEDIFHLTHFYDDVPAAENIKEIKKKLSAALKPR
;
A
#
# COMPACT_ATOMS: atom_id res chain seq x y z
N MET A 1 -6.16 -4.74 -26.13
CA MET A 1 -7.00 -5.46 -25.11
C MET A 1 -8.00 -4.53 -24.46
N ILE A 2 -7.58 -3.46 -23.81
CA ILE A 2 -8.45 -2.50 -23.07
C ILE A 2 -9.62 -1.98 -23.92
N LYS A 3 -9.37 -1.42 -25.12
CA LYS A 3 -10.43 -0.90 -26.01
C LYS A 3 -11.52 -1.94 -26.33
N LYS A 4 -11.15 -3.23 -26.46
CA LYS A 4 -12.11 -4.31 -26.71
C LYS A 4 -13.01 -4.56 -25.51
N ILE A 5 -12.46 -4.49 -24.28
CA ILE A 5 -13.21 -4.65 -23.04
C ILE A 5 -14.15 -3.45 -22.87
N LEU A 6 -13.66 -2.23 -23.04
CA LEU A 6 -14.46 -1.01 -22.94
C LEU A 6 -15.68 -1.04 -23.87
N ARG A 7 -15.52 -1.46 -25.13
CA ARG A 7 -16.64 -1.64 -26.07
C ARG A 7 -17.67 -2.67 -25.56
N LYS A 8 -17.21 -3.80 -24.98
CA LYS A 8 -18.09 -4.82 -24.43
C LYS A 8 -18.95 -4.35 -23.26
N ILE A 9 -18.48 -3.35 -22.52
CA ILE A 9 -19.20 -2.77 -21.37
C ILE A 9 -19.95 -1.49 -21.73
N GLY A 10 -19.96 -1.10 -23.03
CA GLY A 10 -20.65 0.10 -23.51
C GLY A 10 -19.96 1.41 -23.12
N MET A 11 -18.65 1.36 -22.86
CA MET A 11 -17.83 2.52 -22.53
C MET A 11 -17.05 2.98 -23.75
N ASP A 12 -17.62 3.89 -24.50
CA ASP A 12 -17.01 4.61 -25.62
C ASP A 12 -16.70 6.05 -25.19
N GLY A 13 -15.46 6.46 -25.34
CA GLY A 13 -15.01 7.80 -24.96
C GLY A 13 -13.52 7.98 -25.16
N CYS A 14 -13.00 9.15 -24.81
CA CYS A 14 -11.57 9.37 -24.73
C CYS A 14 -10.99 8.53 -23.58
N VAL A 15 -9.89 7.83 -23.85
CA VAL A 15 -9.29 6.89 -22.88
C VAL A 15 -7.89 7.37 -22.55
N CYS A 16 -7.66 7.69 -21.27
CA CYS A 16 -6.35 8.00 -20.71
C CYS A 16 -5.91 6.89 -19.76
N ASN A 17 -4.66 6.44 -19.88
CA ASN A 17 -4.09 5.51 -18.92
C ASN A 17 -3.82 6.25 -17.61
N LEU A 18 -4.24 5.67 -16.51
CA LEU A 18 -3.85 6.11 -15.17
C LEU A 18 -2.72 5.20 -14.65
N PRO A 19 -1.97 5.63 -13.63
CA PRO A 19 -1.02 4.75 -12.96
C PRO A 19 -1.69 3.45 -12.58
N SER A 20 -1.15 2.34 -13.06
CA SER A 20 -1.70 1.00 -12.85
C SER A 20 -1.04 0.36 -11.65
N GLY A 21 -1.84 -0.28 -10.79
CA GLY A 21 -1.32 -1.15 -9.74
C GLY A 21 -0.85 -2.49 -10.31
N PHE A 22 -0.24 -3.31 -9.47
CA PHE A 22 0.26 -4.64 -9.86
C PHE A 22 -0.85 -5.57 -10.39
N HIS A 23 -2.06 -5.41 -9.89
CA HIS A 23 -3.17 -6.36 -10.15
C HIS A 23 -4.13 -5.92 -11.26
N ALA A 24 -4.13 -4.65 -11.65
CA ALA A 24 -5.12 -4.13 -12.59
C ALA A 24 -4.53 -3.11 -13.54
N SER A 25 -5.02 -3.11 -14.79
CA SER A 25 -4.88 -1.97 -15.67
C SER A 25 -5.96 -0.94 -15.33
N VAL A 26 -5.58 0.32 -15.16
CA VAL A 26 -6.49 1.40 -14.77
C VAL A 26 -6.55 2.44 -15.87
N VAL A 27 -7.75 2.79 -16.30
CA VAL A 27 -7.97 3.82 -17.31
C VAL A 27 -9.05 4.80 -16.87
N LEU A 28 -8.86 6.06 -17.21
CA LEU A 28 -9.91 7.08 -17.18
C LEU A 28 -10.61 7.09 -18.54
N VAL A 29 -11.93 6.99 -18.51
CA VAL A 29 -12.78 7.13 -19.69
C VAL A 29 -13.58 8.42 -19.54
N GLU A 30 -13.42 9.31 -20.51
CA GLU A 30 -14.09 10.60 -20.56
C GLU A 30 -15.04 10.68 -21.74
N LYS A 31 -16.23 11.11 -21.50
CA LYS A 31 -17.24 11.44 -22.52
C LYS A 31 -18.01 12.66 -22.03
N GLU A 32 -18.69 13.35 -22.96
CA GLU A 32 -19.52 14.51 -22.64
C GLU A 32 -20.37 14.30 -21.37
N GLY A 33 -20.13 15.12 -20.35
CA GLY A 33 -20.89 15.12 -19.10
C GLY A 33 -20.47 14.11 -18.05
N TRP A 34 -19.46 13.22 -18.30
CA TRP A 34 -19.02 12.28 -17.27
C TRP A 34 -17.56 11.83 -17.42
N GLN A 35 -16.96 11.46 -16.30
CA GLN A 35 -15.65 10.84 -16.16
C GLN A 35 -15.78 9.58 -15.30
N LYS A 36 -15.25 8.46 -15.77
CA LYS A 36 -15.26 7.19 -15.03
C LYS A 36 -13.89 6.53 -15.05
N VAL A 37 -13.53 5.94 -13.92
CA VAL A 37 -12.36 5.08 -13.81
C VAL A 37 -12.80 3.64 -14.07
N VAL A 38 -12.05 2.96 -14.93
CA VAL A 38 -12.26 1.54 -15.23
C VAL A 38 -11.01 0.78 -14.84
N LYS A 39 -11.11 -0.08 -13.82
CA LYS A 39 -10.07 -1.01 -13.41
C LYS A 39 -10.35 -2.37 -14.04
N ILE A 40 -9.37 -2.92 -14.76
CA ILE A 40 -9.49 -4.21 -15.45
C ILE A 40 -8.50 -5.17 -14.83
N ILE A 41 -9.02 -6.20 -14.18
CA ILE A 41 -8.23 -7.28 -13.57
C ILE A 41 -8.25 -8.46 -14.53
N SER A 42 -7.10 -8.74 -15.13
CA SER A 42 -6.89 -9.79 -16.14
C SER A 42 -5.74 -10.69 -15.69
N LYS A 43 -5.97 -11.53 -14.70
CA LYS A 43 -4.94 -12.39 -14.11
C LYS A 43 -5.19 -13.87 -14.40
N ASP A 44 -4.15 -14.68 -14.28
CA ASP A 44 -4.23 -16.12 -14.49
C ASP A 44 -5.15 -16.84 -13.50
N CYS A 45 -5.36 -16.27 -12.31
CA CYS A 45 -6.33 -16.77 -11.34
C CYS A 45 -7.78 -16.67 -11.82
N LEU A 46 -8.09 -15.83 -12.83
CA LEU A 46 -9.44 -15.64 -13.38
C LEU A 46 -9.72 -16.56 -14.59
N ARG A 47 -9.12 -17.76 -14.64
CA ARG A 47 -9.32 -18.70 -15.76
C ARG A 47 -10.75 -19.19 -15.88
N THR A 48 -11.50 -19.30 -14.78
CA THR A 48 -12.86 -19.80 -14.76
C THR A 48 -13.87 -18.73 -14.38
N LYS A 49 -15.13 -18.90 -14.81
CA LYS A 49 -16.22 -18.02 -14.38
C LYS A 49 -16.43 -18.09 -12.85
N LYS A 50 -16.20 -19.26 -12.25
CA LYS A 50 -16.31 -19.48 -10.81
C LYS A 50 -15.29 -18.64 -10.06
N SER A 51 -14.01 -18.67 -10.45
CA SER A 51 -12.96 -17.88 -9.79
C SER A 51 -13.19 -16.36 -9.94
N ALA A 52 -13.65 -15.91 -11.12
CA ALA A 52 -14.00 -14.51 -11.33
C ALA A 52 -15.20 -14.08 -10.46
N ARG A 53 -16.19 -14.96 -10.26
CA ARG A 53 -17.34 -14.68 -9.38
C ARG A 53 -16.92 -14.60 -7.92
N LEU A 54 -16.12 -15.54 -7.43
CA LEU A 54 -15.59 -15.50 -6.05
C LEU A 54 -14.85 -14.21 -5.76
N LEU A 55 -13.93 -13.80 -6.65
CA LEU A 55 -13.23 -12.52 -6.47
C LEU A 55 -14.19 -11.32 -6.50
N ALA A 56 -15.22 -11.34 -7.36
CA ALA A 56 -16.22 -10.27 -7.39
C ALA A 56 -17.00 -10.20 -6.07
N GLU A 57 -17.37 -11.35 -5.52
CA GLU A 57 -18.04 -11.47 -4.22
C GLU A 57 -17.16 -10.95 -3.07
N ASP A 58 -15.88 -11.28 -3.07
CA ASP A 58 -14.90 -10.77 -2.10
C ASP A 58 -14.75 -9.24 -2.18
N ILE A 59 -14.70 -8.67 -3.41
CA ILE A 59 -14.63 -7.21 -3.60
C ILE A 59 -15.90 -6.54 -3.09
N VAL A 60 -17.08 -7.10 -3.37
CA VAL A 60 -18.35 -6.57 -2.87
C VAL A 60 -18.38 -6.61 -1.35
N ALA A 61 -17.97 -7.72 -0.75
CA ALA A 61 -17.92 -7.88 0.71
C ALA A 61 -16.96 -6.86 1.36
N TYR A 62 -15.79 -6.67 0.77
CA TYR A 62 -14.82 -5.68 1.24
C TYR A 62 -15.36 -4.25 1.10
N TYR A 63 -15.95 -3.91 -0.04
CA TYR A 63 -16.59 -2.61 -0.24
C TYR A 63 -17.67 -2.33 0.81
N GLN A 64 -18.49 -3.34 1.13
CA GLN A 64 -19.50 -3.21 2.18
C GLN A 64 -18.89 -3.04 3.58
N ALA A 65 -17.81 -3.76 3.87
CA ALA A 65 -17.06 -3.61 5.12
C ALA A 65 -16.48 -2.18 5.28
N LEU A 66 -15.91 -1.62 4.21
CA LEU A 66 -15.43 -0.23 4.19
C LEU A 66 -16.54 0.77 4.50
N LYS A 67 -17.70 0.59 3.89
CA LYS A 67 -18.89 1.44 4.16
C LYS A 67 -19.35 1.34 5.61
N ASN A 68 -19.37 0.13 6.16
CA ASN A 68 -19.84 -0.11 7.53
C ASN A 68 -18.95 0.58 8.58
N ILE A 69 -17.65 0.73 8.32
CA ILE A 69 -16.72 1.47 9.18
C ILE A 69 -16.62 2.96 8.83
N GLY A 70 -17.48 3.44 7.92
CA GLY A 70 -17.57 4.85 7.55
C GLY A 70 -16.45 5.36 6.63
N VAL A 71 -15.76 4.47 5.91
CA VAL A 71 -14.75 4.86 4.91
C VAL A 71 -15.45 5.34 3.64
N ILE A 72 -15.07 6.50 3.17
CA ILE A 72 -15.61 7.08 1.95
C ILE A 72 -14.93 6.43 0.75
N THR A 73 -15.74 5.70 -0.02
CA THR A 73 -15.33 5.02 -1.25
C THR A 73 -16.30 5.40 -2.37
N PRO A 74 -15.84 5.49 -3.64
CA PRO A 74 -16.74 5.73 -4.75
C PRO A 74 -17.72 4.56 -4.94
N GLU A 75 -18.89 4.83 -5.48
CA GLU A 75 -19.80 3.77 -5.91
C GLU A 75 -19.18 2.95 -7.03
N ASN A 76 -19.41 1.63 -7.03
CA ASN A 76 -18.77 0.72 -7.95
C ASN A 76 -19.77 -0.20 -8.63
N ASP A 77 -19.60 -0.36 -9.95
CA ASP A 77 -20.26 -1.36 -10.77
C ASP A 77 -19.21 -2.42 -11.15
N ILE A 78 -19.47 -3.67 -10.76
CA ILE A 78 -18.54 -4.78 -10.95
C ILE A 78 -19.10 -5.72 -12.01
N ARG A 79 -18.33 -5.96 -13.07
CA ARG A 79 -18.72 -6.80 -14.20
C ARG A 79 -17.71 -7.89 -14.48
N ILE A 80 -18.20 -9.08 -14.80
CA ILE A 80 -17.39 -10.22 -15.24
C ILE A 80 -17.55 -10.34 -16.76
N ILE A 81 -16.43 -10.21 -17.48
CA ILE A 81 -16.41 -10.19 -18.94
C ILE A 81 -15.65 -11.41 -19.46
N LYS A 82 -16.28 -12.23 -20.30
CA LYS A 82 -15.60 -13.32 -20.99
C LYS A 82 -14.64 -12.75 -22.05
N ASN A 83 -13.37 -13.11 -21.96
CA ASN A 83 -12.31 -12.69 -22.86
C ASN A 83 -11.50 -13.88 -23.37
N GLY A 84 -11.92 -14.45 -24.50
CA GLY A 84 -11.37 -15.71 -25.03
C GLY A 84 -11.67 -16.88 -24.09
N GLN A 85 -10.63 -17.56 -23.61
CA GLN A 85 -10.73 -18.67 -22.66
C GLN A 85 -10.69 -18.24 -21.18
N ARG A 86 -10.57 -16.94 -20.92
CA ARG A 86 -10.46 -16.36 -19.57
C ARG A 86 -11.62 -15.42 -19.27
N TYR A 87 -11.65 -14.92 -18.06
CA TYR A 87 -12.57 -13.91 -17.61
C TYR A 87 -11.77 -12.71 -17.11
N ASP A 88 -12.24 -11.50 -17.44
CA ASP A 88 -11.75 -10.26 -16.87
C ASP A 88 -12.78 -9.77 -15.86
N LEU A 89 -12.31 -9.30 -14.71
CA LEU A 89 -13.14 -8.57 -13.77
C LEU A 89 -12.95 -7.08 -14.01
N VAL A 90 -14.05 -6.38 -14.20
CA VAL A 90 -14.05 -4.94 -14.49
C VAL A 90 -14.79 -4.21 -13.40
N ILE A 91 -14.10 -3.25 -12.76
CA ILE A 91 -14.67 -2.36 -11.75
C ILE A 91 -14.80 -0.98 -12.38
N ILE A 92 -16.00 -0.42 -12.35
CA ILE A 92 -16.31 0.89 -12.93
C ILE A 92 -16.75 1.80 -11.79
N SER A 93 -16.10 2.95 -11.65
CA SER A 93 -16.43 3.95 -10.63
C SER A 93 -16.41 5.36 -11.20
N PRO A 94 -17.09 6.33 -10.59
CA PRO A 94 -16.87 7.73 -10.90
C PRO A 94 -15.43 8.14 -10.65
N PHE A 95 -14.94 9.13 -11.40
CA PHE A 95 -13.62 9.70 -11.16
C PHE A 95 -13.67 10.65 -9.96
N CYS A 96 -13.00 10.28 -8.90
CA CYS A 96 -12.90 11.04 -7.64
C CYS A 96 -11.56 11.77 -7.49
N GLY A 97 -11.01 12.28 -8.59
CA GLY A 97 -9.74 12.99 -8.60
C GLY A 97 -8.52 12.08 -8.82
N HIS A 98 -7.36 12.71 -8.95
CA HIS A 98 -6.07 11.99 -9.05
C HIS A 98 -5.62 11.49 -7.68
N ASN A 99 -4.75 10.46 -7.68
CA ASN A 99 -4.15 9.99 -6.44
C ASN A 99 -3.31 11.10 -5.77
N VAL A 100 -3.22 11.02 -4.46
CA VAL A 100 -2.58 12.09 -3.68
C VAL A 100 -1.05 12.00 -3.65
N SER A 101 -0.44 10.94 -4.17
CA SER A 101 1.02 10.79 -4.20
C SER A 101 1.72 11.91 -4.93
N SER A 102 1.14 12.40 -6.05
CA SER A 102 1.69 13.54 -6.78
C SER A 102 1.61 14.82 -5.96
N ARG A 103 0.49 15.06 -5.28
CA ARG A 103 0.29 16.22 -4.41
C ARG A 103 1.24 16.20 -3.21
N ILE A 104 1.44 15.04 -2.59
CA ILE A 104 2.43 14.86 -1.52
C ILE A 104 3.83 15.17 -2.04
N ARG A 105 4.19 14.67 -3.24
CA ARG A 105 5.54 14.80 -3.82
C ARG A 105 5.89 16.25 -4.18
N SER A 106 4.97 16.99 -4.81
CA SER A 106 5.25 18.30 -5.39
C SER A 106 4.61 19.48 -4.66
N GLY A 107 3.77 19.22 -3.65
CA GLY A 107 3.13 20.25 -2.85
C GLY A 107 4.10 20.95 -1.89
N THR A 108 3.71 22.10 -1.39
CA THR A 108 4.36 22.78 -0.26
C THR A 108 4.34 21.88 0.97
N GLU A 109 5.17 22.18 1.98
CA GLU A 109 5.15 21.48 3.25
C GLU A 109 3.74 21.41 3.84
N LYS A 110 3.05 22.54 3.91
CA LYS A 110 1.68 22.62 4.43
C LYS A 110 0.72 21.73 3.65
N GLU A 111 0.73 21.79 2.31
CA GLU A 111 -0.15 20.94 1.48
C GLU A 111 0.13 19.45 1.64
N CYS A 112 1.40 19.10 1.82
CA CYS A 112 1.82 17.73 2.08
C CYS A 112 1.25 17.24 3.43
N LEU A 113 1.49 17.97 4.52
CA LEU A 113 1.04 17.60 5.86
C LEU A 113 -0.50 17.61 5.98
N ASP A 114 -1.19 18.57 5.37
CA ASP A 114 -2.66 18.60 5.29
C ASP A 114 -3.20 17.36 4.55
N THR A 115 -2.53 16.95 3.48
CA THR A 115 -2.90 15.75 2.71
C THR A 115 -2.68 14.48 3.52
N ILE A 116 -1.56 14.38 4.23
CA ILE A 116 -1.27 13.24 5.13
C ILE A 116 -2.30 13.18 6.27
N SER A 117 -2.64 14.32 6.87
CA SER A 117 -3.69 14.41 7.90
C SER A 117 -5.03 13.90 7.39
N SER A 118 -5.36 14.18 6.13
CA SER A 118 -6.58 13.69 5.48
C SER A 118 -6.54 12.16 5.25
N ILE A 119 -5.38 11.60 4.89
CA ILE A 119 -5.19 10.13 4.86
C ILE A 119 -5.39 9.54 6.24
N LEU A 120 -4.77 10.13 7.27
CA LEU A 120 -4.87 9.67 8.65
C LEU A 120 -6.31 9.72 9.18
N ALA A 121 -7.12 10.67 8.74
CA ALA A 121 -8.55 10.71 9.05
C ALA A 121 -9.30 9.48 8.52
N ILE A 122 -8.92 8.95 7.34
CA ILE A 122 -9.45 7.68 6.84
C ILE A 122 -8.87 6.51 7.64
N VAL A 123 -7.56 6.45 7.85
CA VAL A 123 -6.89 5.38 8.64
C VAL A 123 -7.54 5.27 10.03
N LYS A 124 -7.89 6.39 10.65
CA LYS A 124 -8.60 6.43 11.93
C LYS A 124 -9.89 5.62 11.92
N ARG A 125 -10.64 5.59 10.80
CA ARG A 125 -11.87 4.80 10.69
C ARG A 125 -11.62 3.31 10.89
N PHE A 126 -10.52 2.80 10.36
CA PHE A 126 -10.12 1.41 10.55
C PHE A 126 -9.71 1.15 12.01
N PHE A 127 -8.91 2.04 12.60
CA PHE A 127 -8.38 1.88 13.96
C PHE A 127 -9.44 1.99 15.06
N LEU A 128 -10.60 2.55 14.75
CA LEU A 128 -11.75 2.55 15.66
C LEU A 128 -12.49 1.20 15.68
N HIS A 129 -12.10 0.23 14.87
CA HIS A 129 -12.70 -1.10 14.79
C HIS A 129 -11.64 -2.19 14.95
N PRO A 130 -10.96 -2.28 16.11
CA PRO A 130 -10.06 -3.39 16.42
C PRO A 130 -10.85 -4.68 16.65
N VAL A 131 -10.20 -5.83 16.52
CA VAL A 131 -10.80 -7.14 16.83
C VAL A 131 -11.16 -7.27 18.31
N SER A 132 -10.34 -6.66 19.19
CA SER A 132 -10.64 -6.48 20.62
C SER A 132 -10.04 -5.17 21.11
N SER A 133 -10.46 -4.66 22.28
CA SER A 133 -10.02 -3.38 22.84
C SER A 133 -8.49 -3.23 22.97
N ASP A 134 -7.81 -4.34 23.25
CA ASP A 134 -6.37 -4.37 23.50
C ASP A 134 -5.56 -4.89 22.32
N SER A 135 -6.23 -5.18 21.19
CA SER A 135 -5.60 -5.72 20.01
C SER A 135 -5.13 -4.62 19.06
N SER A 136 -3.98 -4.82 18.43
CA SER A 136 -3.56 -4.06 17.26
C SER A 136 -4.24 -4.53 15.98
N GLU A 137 -4.91 -5.71 16.00
CA GLU A 137 -5.58 -6.30 14.85
C GLU A 137 -6.90 -5.60 14.56
N LEU A 138 -7.17 -5.40 13.27
CA LEU A 138 -8.33 -4.69 12.76
C LEU A 138 -9.33 -5.66 12.12
N VAL A 139 -10.63 -5.36 12.30
CA VAL A 139 -11.72 -6.13 11.67
C VAL A 139 -11.70 -6.02 10.15
N CYS A 140 -11.25 -4.89 9.62
CA CYS A 140 -11.16 -4.61 8.19
C CYS A 140 -9.73 -4.22 7.82
N GLY A 141 -9.16 -4.86 6.81
CA GLY A 141 -7.80 -4.57 6.35
C GLY A 141 -7.72 -3.32 5.46
N LEU A 142 -6.53 -2.70 5.43
CA LEU A 142 -6.22 -1.49 4.64
C LEU A 142 -4.88 -1.64 3.94
N ASP A 143 -4.76 -1.26 2.66
CA ASP A 143 -3.47 -0.95 2.03
C ASP A 143 -3.25 0.58 2.06
N PRO A 144 -2.43 1.11 2.99
CA PRO A 144 -2.36 2.53 3.30
C PRO A 144 -1.47 3.33 2.35
N LYS A 145 -1.16 2.81 1.17
CA LYS A 145 -0.34 3.54 0.19
C LYS A 145 -1.02 4.83 -0.25
N PRO A 146 -0.29 5.96 -0.36
CA PRO A 146 -0.85 7.21 -0.86
C PRO A 146 -1.52 7.11 -2.23
N ASP A 147 -1.09 6.17 -3.08
CA ASP A 147 -1.70 5.91 -4.39
C ASP A 147 -3.14 5.37 -4.31
N ASN A 148 -3.53 4.84 -3.16
CA ASN A 148 -4.86 4.29 -2.91
C ASN A 148 -5.87 5.35 -2.40
N PHE A 149 -5.43 6.61 -2.30
CA PHE A 149 -6.27 7.72 -1.90
C PHE A 149 -6.36 8.76 -3.02
N THR A 150 -7.54 9.34 -3.20
CA THR A 150 -7.80 10.42 -4.15
C THR A 150 -8.49 11.58 -3.45
N LEU A 151 -8.28 12.78 -3.97
CA LEU A 151 -8.92 13.99 -3.49
C LEU A 151 -9.80 14.55 -4.62
N ASP A 152 -11.09 14.66 -4.37
CA ASP A 152 -12.02 15.22 -5.34
C ASP A 152 -11.97 16.76 -5.38
N ARG A 153 -12.74 17.37 -6.28
CA ARG A 153 -12.79 18.83 -6.46
C ARG A 153 -13.36 19.57 -5.24
N ALA A 154 -14.15 18.89 -4.42
CA ALA A 154 -14.70 19.44 -3.19
C ALA A 154 -13.74 19.32 -1.99
N GLY A 155 -12.56 18.70 -2.20
CA GLY A 155 -11.57 18.46 -1.14
C GLY A 155 -11.91 17.21 -0.29
N GLN A 156 -12.86 16.38 -0.73
CA GLN A 156 -13.19 15.13 -0.03
C GLN A 156 -12.18 14.05 -0.40
N MET A 157 -11.57 13.44 0.62
CA MET A 157 -10.69 12.29 0.47
C MET A 157 -11.50 11.00 0.29
N HIS A 158 -11.11 10.20 -0.71
CA HIS A 158 -11.70 8.88 -1.00
C HIS A 158 -10.63 7.81 -0.95
N TYR A 159 -10.97 6.65 -0.41
CA TYR A 159 -10.18 5.43 -0.55
C TYR A 159 -10.68 4.65 -1.77
N VAL A 160 -9.79 4.38 -2.72
CA VAL A 160 -10.18 3.86 -4.06
C VAL A 160 -9.66 2.45 -4.35
N ASP A 161 -8.89 1.84 -3.45
CA ASP A 161 -8.48 0.45 -3.64
C ASP A 161 -9.52 -0.51 -3.04
N LEU A 162 -10.22 -1.19 -3.93
CA LEU A 162 -11.26 -2.17 -3.58
C LEU A 162 -10.78 -3.62 -3.70
N MET A 163 -9.50 -3.82 -4.03
CA MET A 163 -8.93 -5.16 -3.94
C MET A 163 -8.80 -5.55 -2.47
N PRO A 164 -9.53 -6.59 -2.02
CA PRO A 164 -9.46 -6.97 -0.62
C PRO A 164 -8.02 -7.36 -0.27
N PRO A 165 -7.49 -6.86 0.85
CA PRO A 165 -6.19 -7.28 1.33
C PRO A 165 -6.18 -8.78 1.61
N ARG A 166 -5.04 -9.41 1.35
CA ARG A 166 -4.85 -10.83 1.67
C ARG A 166 -4.80 -11.03 3.17
N TYR A 167 -5.47 -12.05 3.67
CA TYR A 167 -5.38 -12.41 5.06
C TYR A 167 -5.70 -13.88 5.32
N ARG A 168 -5.36 -14.37 6.52
CA ARG A 168 -5.71 -15.68 7.05
C ARG A 168 -6.77 -15.52 8.13
N LYS A 169 -7.73 -16.44 8.14
CA LYS A 169 -8.64 -16.66 9.27
C LYS A 169 -8.67 -18.15 9.57
N ASP A 170 -8.47 -18.50 10.83
CA ASP A 170 -8.43 -19.90 11.27
C ASP A 170 -7.46 -20.76 10.43
N GLY A 171 -6.29 -20.21 10.10
CA GLY A 171 -5.26 -20.88 9.31
C GLY A 171 -5.54 -20.98 7.80
N ARG A 172 -6.67 -20.46 7.32
CA ARG A 172 -7.06 -20.51 5.91
C ARG A 172 -6.95 -19.14 5.26
N ALA A 173 -6.42 -19.10 4.03
CA ALA A 173 -6.48 -17.88 3.21
C ALA A 173 -7.94 -17.58 2.85
N ILE A 174 -8.40 -16.35 3.10
CA ILE A 174 -9.77 -15.93 2.78
C ILE A 174 -9.85 -15.33 1.39
N VAL A 175 -8.75 -14.79 0.87
CA VAL A 175 -8.68 -14.24 -0.48
C VAL A 175 -7.71 -15.06 -1.31
N GLU A 176 -8.22 -15.74 -2.33
CA GLU A 176 -7.44 -16.57 -3.28
C GLU A 176 -6.74 -15.76 -4.38
N PHE A 177 -6.41 -14.50 -4.15
CA PHE A 177 -5.85 -13.66 -5.21
C PHE A 177 -4.40 -13.28 -4.97
N PRO A 178 -3.53 -13.63 -5.89
CA PRO A 178 -2.83 -14.90 -5.82
C PRO A 178 -2.27 -15.06 -4.41
N PRO A 179 -2.38 -16.22 -3.81
CA PRO A 179 -1.93 -16.41 -2.44
C PRO A 179 -0.40 -16.24 -2.37
N PRO A 180 0.16 -15.75 -1.25
CA PRO A 180 1.58 -15.90 -0.97
C PRO A 180 2.00 -17.37 -1.04
N SER A 181 3.19 -17.64 -1.55
CA SER A 181 3.70 -19.01 -1.72
C SER A 181 4.12 -19.66 -0.39
N SER A 182 4.26 -18.88 0.67
CA SER A 182 4.70 -19.38 1.99
C SER A 182 3.79 -18.93 3.13
N PRO A 183 3.72 -19.70 4.25
CA PRO A 183 3.03 -19.25 5.47
C PRO A 183 3.54 -17.91 5.99
N ALA A 184 4.84 -17.68 6.02
CA ALA A 184 5.44 -16.42 6.45
C ALA A 184 5.02 -15.23 5.57
N GLY A 185 4.82 -15.43 4.25
CA GLY A 185 4.27 -14.43 3.35
C GLY A 185 2.84 -14.01 3.72
N TYR A 186 2.02 -14.96 4.21
CA TYR A 186 0.68 -14.65 4.73
C TYR A 186 0.75 -13.84 6.02
N ASP A 187 1.65 -14.18 6.93
CA ASP A 187 1.78 -13.48 8.22
C ASP A 187 2.26 -12.04 8.01
N LEU A 188 3.21 -11.82 7.09
CA LEU A 188 3.62 -10.48 6.68
C LEU A 188 2.49 -9.69 5.99
N ALA A 189 1.71 -10.34 5.11
CA ALA A 189 0.58 -9.70 4.45
C ALA A 189 -0.52 -9.36 5.47
N TYR A 190 -0.73 -10.23 6.46
CA TYR A 190 -1.65 -9.97 7.56
C TYR A 190 -1.20 -8.77 8.39
N PHE A 191 0.03 -8.77 8.89
CA PHE A 191 0.61 -7.65 9.64
C PHE A 191 0.48 -6.34 8.87
N ARG A 192 0.86 -6.34 7.61
CA ARG A 192 0.84 -5.16 6.74
C ARG A 192 -0.54 -4.53 6.60
N HIS A 193 -1.60 -5.34 6.54
CA HIS A 193 -2.92 -4.88 6.16
C HIS A 193 -3.93 -4.87 7.29
N PHE A 194 -3.75 -5.73 8.31
CA PHE A 194 -4.71 -5.94 9.39
C PHE A 194 -4.18 -5.60 10.77
N ASP A 195 -2.87 -5.32 10.90
CA ASP A 195 -2.30 -4.82 12.14
C ASP A 195 -2.09 -3.30 12.04
N SER A 196 -2.60 -2.55 12.99
CA SER A 196 -2.51 -1.08 13.01
C SER A 196 -1.06 -0.60 12.99
N ARG A 197 -0.13 -1.32 13.62
CA ARG A 197 1.31 -1.03 13.59
C ARG A 197 1.88 -1.23 12.19
N GLY A 198 1.53 -2.33 11.53
CA GLY A 198 1.94 -2.64 10.17
C GLY A 198 1.42 -1.61 9.16
N ILE A 199 0.16 -1.18 9.30
CA ILE A 199 -0.42 -0.11 8.48
C ILE A 199 0.35 1.19 8.63
N LEU A 200 0.65 1.62 9.87
CA LEU A 200 1.43 2.84 10.11
C LEU A 200 2.85 2.73 9.60
N LEU A 201 3.47 1.56 9.73
CA LEU A 201 4.82 1.31 9.21
C LEU A 201 4.89 1.42 7.69
N VAL A 202 3.91 0.84 6.99
CA VAL A 202 3.80 0.98 5.53
C VAL A 202 3.60 2.43 5.13
N LEU A 203 2.67 3.13 5.78
CA LEU A 203 2.39 4.54 5.50
C LEU A 203 3.64 5.40 5.73
N ARG A 204 4.30 5.25 6.88
CA ARG A 204 5.56 5.92 7.22
C ARG A 204 6.60 5.72 6.12
N THR A 205 6.87 4.46 5.77
CA THR A 205 7.88 4.13 4.76
C THR A 205 7.58 4.78 3.41
N GLN A 206 6.32 4.76 2.97
CA GLN A 206 5.91 5.37 1.70
C GLN A 206 5.99 6.90 1.74
N LEU A 207 5.54 7.54 2.81
CA LEU A 207 5.57 8.99 2.97
C LEU A 207 6.99 9.52 3.05
N CYS A 208 7.85 8.92 3.89
CA CYS A 208 9.25 9.30 4.02
C CYS A 208 10.05 9.07 2.73
N ARG A 209 9.69 8.06 1.91
CA ARG A 209 10.26 7.86 0.59
C ARG A 209 9.86 8.96 -0.41
N ILE A 210 8.61 9.41 -0.36
CA ILE A 210 8.10 10.44 -1.28
C ILE A 210 8.61 11.82 -0.90
N ARG A 211 8.67 12.14 0.40
CA ARG A 211 9.05 13.44 0.97
C ARG A 211 10.02 13.26 2.12
N HIS A 212 11.22 12.82 1.77
CA HIS A 212 12.29 12.64 2.76
C HIS A 212 12.70 13.95 3.44
N ASP A 213 12.62 15.04 2.73
CA ASP A 213 12.85 16.40 3.25
C ASP A 213 11.92 16.78 4.41
N LEU A 214 10.73 16.19 4.48
CA LEU A 214 9.75 16.41 5.55
C LEU A 214 9.69 15.24 6.56
N ARG A 215 10.70 14.35 6.55
CA ARG A 215 10.71 13.19 7.44
C ARG A 215 10.43 13.53 8.91
N PRO A 216 11.08 14.52 9.53
CA PRO A 216 10.80 14.86 10.94
C PRO A 216 9.34 15.20 11.20
N GLN A 217 8.74 16.04 10.36
CA GLN A 217 7.35 16.47 10.48
C GLN A 217 6.37 15.31 10.24
N ILE A 218 6.69 14.44 9.27
CA ILE A 218 5.89 13.23 8.99
C ILE A 218 5.90 12.29 10.20
N LEU A 219 7.07 12.08 10.81
CA LEU A 219 7.20 11.21 11.98
C LEU A 219 6.46 11.77 13.20
N GLU A 220 6.59 13.08 13.45
CA GLU A 220 5.83 13.77 14.49
C GLU A 220 4.32 13.56 14.30
N LEU A 221 3.82 13.81 13.10
CA LEU A 221 2.41 13.65 12.76
C LEU A 221 1.91 12.21 12.96
N LEU A 222 2.69 11.20 12.57
CA LEU A 222 2.35 9.78 12.76
C LEU A 222 2.42 9.37 14.22
N THR A 223 3.39 9.89 14.99
CA THR A 223 3.54 9.64 16.43
C THR A 223 2.36 10.24 17.19
N ASP A 224 2.00 11.47 16.91
CA ASP A 224 0.85 12.13 17.53
C ASP A 224 -0.46 11.41 17.20
N PHE A 225 -0.59 10.96 15.94
CA PHE A 225 -1.72 10.14 15.53
C PHE A 225 -1.80 8.83 16.32
N SER A 226 -0.69 8.10 16.46
CA SER A 226 -0.65 6.82 17.19
C SER A 226 -0.97 6.99 18.69
N ARG A 227 -0.45 8.04 19.32
CA ARG A 227 -0.71 8.39 20.71
C ARG A 227 -2.16 8.81 20.98
N GLY A 228 -2.86 9.26 19.94
CA GLY A 228 -4.28 9.63 20.02
C GLY A 228 -5.22 8.43 20.23
N PHE A 229 -4.73 7.19 20.18
CA PHE A 229 -5.49 5.98 20.46
C PHE A 229 -5.18 5.47 21.87
N ASN A 230 -6.23 5.07 22.60
CA ASN A 230 -6.07 4.38 23.88
C ASN A 230 -5.74 2.89 23.65
N ASN A 231 -4.68 2.63 22.89
CA ASN A 231 -4.22 1.28 22.56
C ASN A 231 -2.74 1.16 22.95
N PRO A 232 -2.40 0.31 23.91
CA PRO A 232 -1.01 0.18 24.39
C PRO A 232 -0.05 -0.32 23.29
N CYS A 233 -0.54 -1.06 22.29
CA CYS A 233 0.28 -1.52 21.18
C CYS A 233 0.70 -0.39 20.23
N LEU A 234 0.01 0.76 20.26
CA LEU A 234 0.27 1.89 19.35
C LEU A 234 0.97 3.04 20.04
N LYS A 235 0.68 3.27 21.33
CA LYS A 235 1.06 4.49 22.04
C LYS A 235 2.53 4.83 21.94
N ASP A 236 3.40 3.82 22.12
CA ASP A 236 4.85 3.99 22.14
C ASP A 236 5.52 3.28 20.96
N TYR A 237 4.74 2.89 19.92
CA TYR A 237 5.23 2.07 18.82
C TYR A 237 6.39 2.71 18.02
N PHE A 238 6.39 4.04 17.90
CA PHE A 238 7.45 4.75 17.18
C PHE A 238 8.57 5.28 18.08
N ASP A 239 8.43 5.24 19.41
CA ASP A 239 9.44 5.81 20.32
C ASP A 239 10.77 5.06 20.25
N ASP A 240 10.73 3.73 20.08
CA ASP A 240 11.91 2.87 19.92
C ASP A 240 11.99 2.21 18.54
N PHE A 241 11.45 2.86 17.52
CA PHE A 241 11.45 2.26 16.18
C PHE A 241 12.87 2.05 15.66
N PRO A 242 13.24 0.81 15.23
CA PRO A 242 14.63 0.49 14.84
C PRO A 242 15.20 1.36 13.72
N GLY A 243 14.35 1.92 12.85
CA GLY A 243 14.77 2.85 11.80
C GLY A 243 15.32 4.17 12.36
N GLU A 244 14.71 4.71 13.42
CA GLU A 244 15.20 5.92 14.08
C GLU A 244 16.51 5.65 14.84
N ARG A 245 16.60 4.47 15.46
CA ARG A 245 17.86 3.99 16.05
C ARG A 245 18.96 3.90 15.01
N PHE A 246 18.69 3.39 13.81
CA PHE A 246 19.66 3.34 12.72
C PHE A 246 20.15 4.74 12.31
N ILE A 247 19.25 5.73 12.23
CA ILE A 247 19.61 7.11 11.85
C ILE A 247 20.56 7.74 12.86
N SER A 248 20.30 7.57 14.15
CA SER A 248 21.12 8.13 15.23
C SER A 248 22.39 7.34 15.54
N ALA A 249 22.49 6.10 15.04
CA ALA A 249 23.57 5.18 15.35
C ALA A 249 24.89 5.57 14.67
N GLY A 250 26.01 5.26 15.34
CA GLY A 250 27.34 5.33 14.76
C GLY A 250 27.61 4.19 13.76
N PRO A 251 28.72 4.27 12.98
CA PRO A 251 29.01 3.30 11.89
C PRO A 251 29.02 1.84 12.34
N SER A 252 29.56 1.53 13.51
CA SER A 252 29.63 0.17 14.06
C SER A 252 28.25 -0.37 14.41
N GLU A 253 27.42 0.45 15.06
CA GLU A 253 26.06 0.07 15.44
C GLU A 253 25.17 -0.09 14.20
N ARG A 254 25.29 0.79 13.22
CA ARG A 254 24.58 0.65 11.92
C ARG A 254 24.89 -0.69 11.25
N LYS A 255 26.16 -1.12 11.30
CA LYS A 255 26.58 -2.41 10.77
C LYS A 255 25.93 -3.56 11.54
N GLU A 256 25.90 -3.52 12.87
CA GLU A 256 25.24 -4.53 13.69
C GLU A 256 23.74 -4.61 13.42
N ILE A 257 23.06 -3.46 13.24
CA ILE A 257 21.64 -3.43 12.87
C ILE A 257 21.43 -4.17 11.54
N ILE A 258 22.23 -3.85 10.51
CA ILE A 258 22.12 -4.51 9.19
C ILE A 258 22.38 -6.02 9.30
N GLU A 259 23.35 -6.46 10.08
CA GLU A 259 23.69 -7.88 10.25
C GLU A 259 22.54 -8.68 10.89
N ARG A 260 21.73 -8.06 11.73
CA ARG A 260 20.59 -8.68 12.42
C ARG A 260 19.30 -8.72 11.61
N LEU A 261 19.18 -7.97 10.49
CA LEU A 261 17.99 -7.95 9.67
C LEU A 261 17.58 -9.36 9.20
N GLY A 262 16.31 -9.67 9.29
CA GLY A 262 15.69 -10.92 8.83
C GLY A 262 14.62 -10.68 7.76
N ASP A 263 13.93 -11.73 7.37
CA ASP A 263 12.86 -11.69 6.38
C ASP A 263 11.65 -10.89 6.88
N GLU A 264 11.45 -10.83 8.19
CA GLU A 264 10.41 -10.05 8.86
C GLU A 264 10.67 -8.54 8.82
N ASP A 265 11.92 -8.11 8.60
CA ASP A 265 12.37 -6.71 8.68
C ASP A 265 12.21 -5.94 7.36
N ILE A 266 11.40 -6.41 6.42
CA ILE A 266 11.26 -5.82 5.08
C ILE A 266 11.00 -4.31 5.12
N TYR A 267 10.15 -3.84 6.02
CA TYR A 267 9.83 -2.41 6.12
C TYR A 267 10.97 -1.61 6.74
N LEU A 268 11.66 -2.19 7.72
CA LEU A 268 12.87 -1.62 8.29
C LEU A 268 13.99 -1.54 7.23
N ILE A 269 14.18 -2.60 6.44
CA ILE A 269 15.13 -2.63 5.32
C ILE A 269 14.86 -1.48 4.33
N ARG A 270 13.60 -1.28 3.95
CA ARG A 270 13.21 -0.21 3.03
C ARG A 270 13.42 1.18 3.62
N ASP A 271 13.15 1.33 4.89
CA ASP A 271 13.39 2.58 5.61
C ASP A 271 14.88 2.90 5.70
N ILE A 272 15.70 1.93 6.10
CA ILE A 272 17.16 2.05 6.12
C ILE A 272 17.72 2.39 4.74
N ALA A 273 17.28 1.70 3.69
CA ALA A 273 17.73 1.95 2.32
C ALA A 273 17.40 3.38 1.86
N THR A 274 16.20 3.84 2.18
CA THR A 274 15.79 5.22 1.88
C THR A 274 16.69 6.22 2.61
N GLN A 275 16.97 5.99 3.88
CA GLN A 275 17.84 6.85 4.68
C GLN A 275 19.25 6.90 4.13
N VAL A 276 19.87 5.74 3.85
CA VAL A 276 21.22 5.64 3.29
C VAL A 276 21.33 6.40 1.96
N ALA A 277 20.33 6.27 1.08
CA ALA A 277 20.31 6.98 -0.20
C ALA A 277 20.19 8.50 -0.01
N CYS A 278 19.40 8.95 0.94
CA CYS A 278 19.23 10.38 1.22
C CYS A 278 20.45 11.01 1.89
N GLU A 279 21.17 10.27 2.73
CA GLU A 279 22.44 10.73 3.30
C GLU A 279 23.55 10.82 2.25
N ASN A 280 23.45 10.07 1.14
CA ASN A 280 24.49 9.97 0.12
C ASN A 280 23.93 10.08 -1.32
N PRO A 281 23.22 11.14 -1.68
CA PRO A 281 22.47 11.23 -2.95
C PRO A 281 23.34 11.21 -4.20
N LEU A 282 24.63 11.53 -4.09
CA LEU A 282 25.59 11.46 -5.19
C LEU A 282 26.01 10.02 -5.53
N HIS A 283 25.80 9.08 -4.62
CA HIS A 283 26.28 7.70 -4.75
C HIS A 283 25.15 6.67 -4.81
N PHE A 284 24.00 7.00 -4.25
CA PHE A 284 22.83 6.12 -4.17
C PHE A 284 21.61 6.87 -4.75
N ASP A 285 21.42 6.69 -6.03
CA ASP A 285 20.33 7.29 -6.77
C ASP A 285 19.01 6.53 -6.54
N ARG A 286 17.98 7.01 -7.22
CA ARG A 286 16.68 6.35 -7.20
C ARG A 286 16.74 4.89 -7.68
N GLY A 287 17.63 4.56 -8.63
CA GLY A 287 17.78 3.20 -9.15
C GLY A 287 18.25 2.24 -8.06
N TRP A 288 19.18 2.64 -7.22
CA TRP A 288 19.65 1.83 -6.10
C TRP A 288 18.51 1.57 -5.07
N ILE A 289 17.69 2.57 -4.76
CA ILE A 289 16.54 2.39 -3.88
C ILE A 289 15.55 1.41 -4.50
N GLU A 290 15.21 1.57 -5.78
CA GLU A 290 14.28 0.69 -6.48
C GLU A 290 14.79 -0.75 -6.54
N ASP A 291 16.09 -0.98 -6.68
CA ASP A 291 16.70 -2.31 -6.59
C ASP A 291 16.44 -2.98 -5.23
N ILE A 292 16.66 -2.25 -4.12
CA ILE A 292 16.37 -2.78 -2.77
C ILE A 292 14.86 -3.04 -2.62
N PHE A 293 14.03 -2.14 -3.12
CA PHE A 293 12.59 -2.30 -3.07
C PHE A 293 12.12 -3.48 -3.93
N HIS A 294 12.79 -3.75 -5.05
CA HIS A 294 12.51 -4.92 -5.87
C HIS A 294 12.87 -6.22 -5.15
N LEU A 295 14.06 -6.29 -4.55
CA LEU A 295 14.49 -7.44 -3.76
C LEU A 295 13.59 -7.71 -2.53
N THR A 296 12.96 -6.66 -1.99
CA THR A 296 11.99 -6.75 -0.89
C THR A 296 10.53 -6.82 -1.36
N HIS A 297 10.30 -7.00 -2.66
CA HIS A 297 8.97 -7.06 -3.21
C HIS A 297 8.35 -8.45 -2.97
N PHE A 298 7.33 -8.50 -2.13
CA PHE A 298 6.73 -9.75 -1.64
C PHE A 298 5.23 -9.84 -1.91
N TYR A 299 4.79 -9.39 -3.09
CA TYR A 299 3.38 -9.56 -3.43
C TYR A 299 2.93 -11.01 -3.39
N ASP A 300 3.84 -11.92 -3.62
CA ASP A 300 3.58 -13.35 -3.67
C ASP A 300 4.42 -14.15 -2.68
N ASP A 301 5.58 -13.62 -2.21
CA ASP A 301 6.53 -14.36 -1.39
C ASP A 301 7.22 -13.48 -0.35
N VAL A 302 7.64 -14.10 0.75
CA VAL A 302 8.71 -13.56 1.60
C VAL A 302 10.00 -13.62 0.78
N PRO A 303 10.87 -12.58 0.82
CA PRO A 303 12.16 -12.63 0.16
C PRO A 303 12.91 -13.89 0.55
N ALA A 304 13.49 -14.58 -0.43
CA ALA A 304 14.33 -15.72 -0.15
C ALA A 304 15.56 -15.31 0.66
N ALA A 305 16.15 -16.23 1.41
CA ALA A 305 17.34 -15.98 2.23
C ALA A 305 18.49 -15.37 1.39
N GLU A 306 18.60 -15.73 0.11
CA GLU A 306 19.54 -15.14 -0.83
C GLU A 306 19.28 -13.65 -1.06
N ASN A 307 18.02 -13.24 -1.17
CA ASN A 307 17.67 -11.82 -1.33
C ASN A 307 18.06 -11.02 -0.10
N ILE A 308 17.78 -11.53 1.10
CA ILE A 308 18.21 -10.88 2.36
C ILE A 308 19.72 -10.77 2.42
N LYS A 309 20.45 -11.80 2.03
CA LYS A 309 21.91 -11.79 1.97
C LYS A 309 22.44 -10.72 1.00
N GLU A 310 21.83 -10.62 -0.18
CA GLU A 310 22.19 -9.60 -1.17
C GLU A 310 21.87 -8.18 -0.67
N ILE A 311 20.72 -7.99 -0.03
CA ILE A 311 20.33 -6.72 0.58
C ILE A 311 21.34 -6.29 1.66
N LYS A 312 21.68 -7.18 2.60
CA LYS A 312 22.69 -6.92 3.64
C LYS A 312 24.02 -6.51 3.03
N LYS A 313 24.44 -7.17 1.97
CA LYS A 313 25.68 -6.85 1.24
C LYS A 313 25.62 -5.44 0.64
N LYS A 314 24.50 -5.09 -0.03
CA LYS A 314 24.28 -3.76 -0.63
C LYS A 314 24.29 -2.66 0.44
N LEU A 315 23.54 -2.85 1.54
CA LEU A 315 23.47 -1.90 2.66
C LEU A 315 24.83 -1.74 3.36
N SER A 316 25.53 -2.84 3.65
CA SER A 316 26.87 -2.79 4.29
C SER A 316 27.91 -2.13 3.40
N ALA A 317 27.84 -2.32 2.09
CA ALA A 317 28.73 -1.64 1.14
C ALA A 317 28.51 -0.12 1.14
N ALA A 318 27.26 0.32 1.33
CA ALA A 318 26.90 1.72 1.36
C ALA A 318 27.37 2.46 2.63
N LEU A 319 27.67 1.73 3.71
CA LEU A 319 28.20 2.30 4.96
C LEU A 319 29.73 2.44 5.00
N LYS A 320 30.44 1.94 4.00
CA LYS A 320 31.91 2.07 3.98
C LYS A 320 32.27 3.51 3.64
N PRO A 321 33.15 4.18 4.44
CA PRO A 321 33.74 5.44 4.03
C PRO A 321 34.51 5.20 2.73
N ARG A 322 34.30 6.04 1.75
CA ARG A 322 35.07 6.06 0.50
C ARG A 322 36.23 7.01 0.61
#